data_6fc988b1c054f19971d19b228ac6311c
#
_entry.id   6fc988b1c054f19971d19b228ac6311c
#
_cell.length_a   1.000
_cell.length_b   1.000
_cell.length_c   1.000
_cell.angle_alpha   90.00
_cell.angle_beta   90.00
_cell.angle_gamma   90.00
#
_symmetry.space_group_name_H-M   'P 1'
#
loop_
_entity.id
_entity.type
_entity.pdbx_description
1 polymer ?
#
loop_
_entity_poly.entity_id
_entity_poly.type
_entity_poly.pdbx_seq_one_letter_code
_entity_poly.pdbx_strand_id
1 'polypeptide(L)'
;MKKLFRFTIFIVTWVIIITMLILFKQQGGFNFVTQYVDNIQKEMRQKEIASRTEQIKQKDKTDDRSLGNFYQEGQCTFYVFEERLKIDKRIPTSWGDAKHWAERAKKDGFKVNGKPAKDSILQTDYGDLGHVAIVKEVHSNGNIVVSDMNYEKPYEVTKRVITSDRLHNYQFIHEKI
;
A
#
# COMPACT_ATOMS: atom_id res chain seq x y z
N MET A 1 67.32 -38.87 14.58
CA MET A 1 67.60 -37.43 14.38
C MET A 1 66.64 -36.72 13.43
N LYS A 2 66.36 -37.22 12.23
CA LYS A 2 65.48 -36.51 11.25
C LYS A 2 64.03 -36.31 11.70
N LYS A 3 63.42 -37.20 12.49
CA LYS A 3 62.07 -37.04 13.03
C LYS A 3 61.97 -35.96 14.12
N LEU A 4 62.92 -35.87 14.98
CA LEU A 4 62.97 -34.86 16.03
C LEU A 4 63.10 -33.44 15.43
N PHE A 5 63.99 -33.30 14.44
CA PHE A 5 64.22 -32.05 13.73
C PHE A 5 62.99 -31.56 13.01
N ARG A 6 62.20 -32.45 12.38
CA ARG A 6 60.90 -32.09 11.72
C ARG A 6 59.84 -31.65 12.78
N PHE A 7 59.84 -32.29 13.93
CA PHE A 7 58.94 -31.96 14.99
C PHE A 7 59.24 -30.59 15.63
N THR A 8 60.52 -30.27 15.80
CA THR A 8 60.95 -28.95 16.32
C THR A 8 60.63 -27.84 15.33
N ILE A 9 60.80 -28.04 14.02
CA ILE A 9 60.39 -27.06 12.98
C ILE A 9 58.88 -26.82 13.05
N PHE A 10 58.08 -27.89 13.17
CA PHE A 10 56.62 -27.78 13.26
C PHE A 10 56.20 -26.96 14.49
N ILE A 11 56.78 -27.19 15.64
CA ILE A 11 56.47 -26.40 16.85
C ILE A 11 56.86 -24.93 16.68
N VAL A 12 58.01 -24.65 16.12
CA VAL A 12 58.48 -23.26 15.90
C VAL A 12 57.56 -22.52 14.92
N THR A 13 57.15 -23.18 13.85
CA THR A 13 56.23 -22.56 12.89
C THR A 13 54.85 -22.25 13.53
N TRP A 14 54.31 -23.15 14.34
CA TRP A 14 53.05 -22.91 15.07
C TRP A 14 53.18 -21.77 16.10
N VAL A 15 54.31 -21.69 16.82
CA VAL A 15 54.57 -20.58 17.76
C VAL A 15 54.62 -19.23 17.00
N ILE A 16 55.27 -19.18 15.86
CA ILE A 16 55.33 -17.97 15.03
C ILE A 16 53.91 -17.58 14.54
N ILE A 17 53.12 -18.53 14.10
CA ILE A 17 51.72 -18.26 13.64
C ILE A 17 50.89 -17.72 14.81
N ILE A 18 50.98 -18.34 15.98
CA ILE A 18 50.22 -17.90 17.16
C ILE A 18 50.63 -16.49 17.58
N THR A 19 51.97 -16.21 17.64
CA THR A 19 52.44 -14.86 17.97
C THR A 19 52.01 -13.81 16.95
N MET A 20 52.02 -14.11 15.65
CA MET A 20 51.52 -13.24 14.62
C MET A 20 50.02 -12.97 14.80
N LEU A 21 49.19 -13.97 15.12
CA LEU A 21 47.77 -13.80 15.40
C LEU A 21 47.49 -12.94 16.62
N ILE A 22 48.34 -13.10 17.70
CA ILE A 22 48.24 -12.28 18.92
C ILE A 22 48.59 -10.83 18.60
N LEU A 23 49.68 -10.57 17.88
CA LEU A 23 50.06 -9.22 17.47
C LEU A 23 49.03 -8.56 16.56
N PHE A 24 48.46 -9.30 15.61
CA PHE A 24 47.38 -8.82 14.76
C PHE A 24 46.16 -8.43 15.56
N LYS A 25 45.78 -9.22 16.58
CA LYS A 25 44.69 -8.88 17.51
C LYS A 25 45.01 -7.63 18.33
N GLN A 26 46.24 -7.46 18.84
CA GLN A 26 46.65 -6.28 19.61
C GLN A 26 46.66 -5.00 18.77
N GLN A 27 46.96 -5.09 17.47
CA GLN A 27 46.94 -3.94 16.55
C GLN A 27 45.53 -3.57 16.03
N GLY A 28 44.47 -4.18 16.57
CA GLY A 28 43.09 -3.88 16.15
C GLY A 28 42.70 -4.46 14.80
N GLY A 29 43.53 -5.33 14.20
CA GLY A 29 43.25 -5.93 12.88
C GLY A 29 41.96 -6.72 12.85
N PHE A 30 41.54 -7.35 13.95
CA PHE A 30 40.23 -8.01 14.06
C PHE A 30 39.09 -7.02 14.09
N ASN A 31 39.26 -5.84 14.68
CA ASN A 31 38.24 -4.82 14.72
C ASN A 31 37.98 -4.21 13.30
N PHE A 32 39.04 -4.08 12.51
CA PHE A 32 38.91 -3.61 11.12
C PHE A 32 38.15 -4.63 10.27
N VAL A 33 38.48 -5.91 10.39
CA VAL A 33 37.80 -6.98 9.63
C VAL A 33 36.33 -7.09 10.04
N THR A 34 36.02 -7.07 11.32
CA THR A 34 34.63 -7.10 11.80
C THR A 34 33.84 -5.89 11.33
N GLN A 35 34.39 -4.68 11.43
CA GLN A 35 33.75 -3.46 10.95
C GLN A 35 33.53 -3.50 9.43
N TYR A 36 34.47 -4.02 8.66
CA TYR A 36 34.32 -4.17 7.22
C TYR A 36 33.21 -5.17 6.86
N VAL A 37 33.15 -6.32 7.52
CA VAL A 37 32.09 -7.33 7.35
C VAL A 37 30.72 -6.75 7.74
N ASP A 38 30.64 -6.05 8.86
CA ASP A 38 29.40 -5.42 9.33
C ASP A 38 28.88 -4.38 8.32
N ASN A 39 29.77 -3.59 7.74
CA ASN A 39 29.40 -2.61 6.71
C ASN A 39 28.87 -3.29 5.45
N ILE A 40 29.53 -4.35 4.96
CA ILE A 40 29.04 -5.12 3.81
C ILE A 40 27.68 -5.76 4.10
N GLN A 41 27.50 -6.35 5.28
CA GLN A 41 26.22 -6.94 5.67
C GLN A 41 25.13 -5.88 5.75
N LYS A 42 25.43 -4.69 6.25
CA LYS A 42 24.50 -3.56 6.31
C LYS A 42 24.08 -3.10 4.90
N GLU A 43 25.03 -2.96 3.98
CA GLU A 43 24.74 -2.63 2.58
C GLU A 43 23.90 -3.69 1.87
N MET A 44 24.23 -4.98 2.05
CA MET A 44 23.46 -6.07 1.49
C MET A 44 22.03 -6.09 2.02
N ARG A 45 21.86 -5.89 3.33
CA ARG A 45 20.55 -5.81 3.97
C ARG A 45 19.72 -4.62 3.46
N GLN A 46 20.35 -3.46 3.25
CA GLN A 46 19.67 -2.30 2.68
C GLN A 46 19.23 -2.54 1.23
N LYS A 47 20.07 -3.18 0.42
CA LYS A 47 19.72 -3.57 -0.96
C LYS A 47 18.56 -4.58 -0.99
N GLU A 48 18.57 -5.55 -0.08
CA GLU A 48 17.48 -6.53 0.04
C GLU A 48 16.16 -5.87 0.45
N ILE A 49 16.19 -4.96 1.43
CA ILE A 49 15.02 -4.20 1.86
C ILE A 49 14.50 -3.34 0.70
N ALA A 50 15.36 -2.64 -0.01
CA ALA A 50 14.97 -1.83 -1.16
C ALA A 50 14.34 -2.67 -2.27
N SER A 51 14.92 -3.84 -2.59
CA SER A 51 14.37 -4.75 -3.60
C SER A 51 13.02 -5.33 -3.18
N ARG A 52 12.85 -5.72 -1.91
CA ARG A 52 11.57 -6.19 -1.35
C ARG A 52 10.52 -5.08 -1.37
N THR A 53 10.90 -3.86 -1.02
CA THR A 53 9.99 -2.71 -1.05
C THR A 53 9.51 -2.42 -2.47
N GLU A 54 10.39 -2.51 -3.47
CA GLU A 54 10.03 -2.34 -4.87
C GLU A 54 9.15 -3.49 -5.40
N GLN A 55 9.43 -4.73 -4.99
CA GLN A 55 8.57 -5.88 -5.30
C GLN A 55 7.18 -5.75 -4.66
N ILE A 56 7.09 -5.26 -3.42
CA ILE A 56 5.82 -5.00 -2.75
C ILE A 56 5.05 -3.89 -3.49
N LYS A 57 5.70 -2.79 -3.88
CA LYS A 57 5.08 -1.73 -4.68
C LYS A 57 4.62 -2.19 -6.07
N GLN A 58 5.39 -3.07 -6.72
CA GLN A 58 5.00 -3.66 -7.99
C GLN A 58 3.87 -4.67 -7.83
N LYS A 59 3.91 -5.48 -6.77
CA LYS A 59 2.85 -6.43 -6.44
C LYS A 59 1.54 -5.70 -6.08
N ASP A 60 1.62 -4.60 -5.34
CA ASP A 60 0.46 -3.77 -5.00
C ASP A 60 -0.18 -3.14 -6.26
N LYS A 61 0.63 -2.77 -7.27
CA LYS A 61 0.14 -2.30 -8.58
C LYS A 61 -0.49 -3.40 -9.44
N THR A 62 -0.05 -4.65 -9.30
CA THR A 62 -0.58 -5.79 -10.09
C THR A 62 -1.70 -6.52 -9.36
N ASP A 63 -1.69 -6.53 -8.03
CA ASP A 63 -2.65 -7.28 -7.19
C ASP A 63 -3.98 -6.53 -6.99
N ASP A 64 -4.00 -5.21 -7.20
CA ASP A 64 -5.23 -4.39 -7.20
C ASP A 64 -6.27 -4.85 -8.27
N ARG A 65 -5.84 -5.68 -9.23
CA ARG A 65 -6.73 -6.29 -10.24
C ARG A 65 -7.30 -7.65 -9.84
N SER A 66 -6.67 -8.33 -8.87
CA SER A 66 -7.06 -9.69 -8.44
C SER A 66 -7.70 -9.73 -7.05
N LEU A 67 -7.64 -8.62 -6.30
CA LEU A 67 -8.25 -8.53 -4.99
C LEU A 67 -9.76 -8.45 -5.11
N GLY A 68 -10.45 -9.38 -4.46
CA GLY A 68 -11.89 -9.34 -4.28
C GLY A 68 -12.34 -8.09 -3.51
N ASN A 69 -13.64 -7.90 -3.40
CA ASN A 69 -14.21 -6.82 -2.62
C ASN A 69 -14.07 -7.13 -1.12
N PHE A 70 -13.25 -6.35 -0.41
CA PHE A 70 -13.04 -6.50 1.04
C PHE A 70 -13.91 -5.58 1.89
N TYR A 71 -14.76 -4.77 1.26
CA TYR A 71 -15.77 -4.02 2.02
C TYR A 71 -16.83 -4.95 2.59
N GLN A 72 -17.46 -4.52 3.67
CA GLN A 72 -18.50 -5.32 4.31
C GLN A 72 -19.71 -5.45 3.40
N GLU A 73 -20.10 -6.67 3.10
CA GLU A 73 -21.30 -6.99 2.31
C GLU A 73 -22.55 -6.34 2.92
N GLY A 74 -23.47 -5.89 2.05
CA GLY A 74 -24.68 -5.22 2.49
C GLY A 74 -24.52 -3.71 2.76
N GLN A 75 -23.30 -3.15 2.62
CA GLN A 75 -23.00 -1.75 2.86
C GLN A 75 -22.82 -0.94 1.55
N CYS A 76 -22.94 0.38 1.65
CA CYS A 76 -22.78 1.29 0.52
C CYS A 76 -21.39 1.16 -0.13
N THR A 77 -20.33 0.99 0.65
CA THR A 77 -18.96 0.83 0.18
C THR A 77 -18.78 -0.42 -0.65
N PHE A 78 -19.36 -1.56 -0.21
CA PHE A 78 -19.36 -2.82 -0.95
C PHE A 78 -20.07 -2.64 -2.31
N TYR A 79 -21.26 -2.07 -2.28
CA TYR A 79 -22.07 -1.87 -3.49
C TYR A 79 -21.36 -0.98 -4.51
N VAL A 80 -20.82 0.17 -4.07
CA VAL A 80 -20.11 1.10 -4.95
C VAL A 80 -18.87 0.46 -5.56
N PHE A 81 -18.12 -0.34 -4.79
CA PHE A 81 -16.97 -1.09 -5.32
C PHE A 81 -17.41 -2.05 -6.44
N GLU A 82 -18.47 -2.86 -6.22
CA GLU A 82 -19.00 -3.79 -7.22
C GLU A 82 -19.50 -3.07 -8.48
N GLU A 83 -20.21 -1.97 -8.34
CA GLU A 83 -20.71 -1.18 -9.46
C GLU A 83 -19.57 -0.58 -10.30
N ARG A 84 -18.51 -0.12 -9.66
CA ARG A 84 -17.30 0.36 -10.33
C ARG A 84 -16.53 -0.75 -11.03
N LEU A 85 -16.46 -1.94 -10.41
CA LEU A 85 -15.83 -3.11 -10.99
C LEU A 85 -16.54 -3.56 -12.28
N LYS A 86 -17.89 -3.57 -12.30
CA LYS A 86 -18.71 -3.95 -13.47
C LYS A 86 -18.42 -3.10 -14.72
N ILE A 87 -17.98 -1.87 -14.54
CA ILE A 87 -17.68 -0.94 -15.65
C ILE A 87 -16.17 -0.73 -15.86
N ASP A 88 -15.33 -1.60 -15.27
CA ASP A 88 -13.86 -1.56 -15.30
C ASP A 88 -13.24 -0.23 -14.79
N LYS A 89 -13.96 0.47 -13.90
CA LYS A 89 -13.52 1.70 -13.22
C LYS A 89 -13.13 1.41 -11.77
N ARG A 90 -12.14 0.58 -11.59
CA ARG A 90 -11.75 0.04 -10.29
C ARG A 90 -11.31 1.10 -9.30
N ILE A 91 -11.58 0.83 -8.04
CA ILE A 91 -11.13 1.61 -6.89
C ILE A 91 -10.41 0.67 -5.91
N PRO A 92 -9.51 1.18 -5.07
CA PRO A 92 -8.87 0.39 -4.03
C PRO A 92 -9.87 -0.18 -3.01
N THR A 93 -9.51 -1.29 -2.39
CA THR A 93 -10.27 -1.93 -1.31
C THR A 93 -9.93 -1.39 0.07
N SER A 94 -8.98 -0.44 0.15
CA SER A 94 -8.36 0.06 1.39
C SER A 94 -8.90 1.40 1.88
N TRP A 95 -9.93 1.97 1.23
CA TRP A 95 -10.43 3.30 1.61
C TRP A 95 -11.25 3.30 2.91
N GLY A 96 -11.62 2.11 3.45
CA GLY A 96 -12.36 1.97 4.71
C GLY A 96 -13.73 2.65 4.69
N ASP A 97 -14.08 3.39 5.77
CA ASP A 97 -15.37 4.05 5.90
C ASP A 97 -15.59 5.12 4.84
N ALA A 98 -16.83 5.26 4.38
CA ALA A 98 -17.24 6.15 3.30
C ALA A 98 -16.81 7.62 3.52
N LYS A 99 -16.84 8.11 4.76
CA LYS A 99 -16.42 9.48 5.10
C LYS A 99 -14.97 9.81 4.71
N HIS A 100 -14.11 8.81 4.58
CA HIS A 100 -12.70 8.98 4.24
C HIS A 100 -12.39 8.84 2.75
N TRP A 101 -13.37 8.42 1.95
CA TRP A 101 -13.14 8.05 0.55
C TRP A 101 -12.62 9.19 -0.31
N ALA A 102 -13.18 10.39 -0.17
CA ALA A 102 -12.74 11.54 -0.95
C ALA A 102 -11.27 11.92 -0.67
N GLU A 103 -10.84 11.90 0.60
CA GLU A 103 -9.46 12.18 0.98
C GLU A 103 -8.49 11.11 0.49
N ARG A 104 -8.84 9.83 0.69
CA ARG A 104 -8.00 8.70 0.28
C ARG A 104 -7.92 8.59 -1.24
N ALA A 105 -9.02 8.83 -1.93
CA ALA A 105 -9.03 8.90 -3.39
C ALA A 105 -8.08 9.97 -3.94
N LYS A 106 -8.06 11.17 -3.34
CA LYS A 106 -7.07 12.22 -3.71
C LYS A 106 -5.63 11.74 -3.51
N LYS A 107 -5.33 11.07 -2.39
CA LYS A 107 -3.99 10.50 -2.13
C LYS A 107 -3.59 9.44 -3.16
N ASP A 108 -4.56 8.67 -3.64
CA ASP A 108 -4.35 7.63 -4.65
C ASP A 108 -4.38 8.14 -6.10
N GLY A 109 -4.46 9.48 -6.29
CA GLY A 109 -4.39 10.12 -7.61
C GLY A 109 -5.72 10.17 -8.36
N PHE A 110 -6.86 9.96 -7.68
CA PHE A 110 -8.17 10.15 -8.28
C PHE A 110 -8.55 11.62 -8.29
N LYS A 111 -9.23 12.06 -9.36
CA LYS A 111 -9.81 13.40 -9.41
C LYS A 111 -11.01 13.47 -8.47
N VAL A 112 -11.00 14.42 -7.53
CA VAL A 112 -12.12 14.67 -6.60
C VAL A 112 -12.51 16.13 -6.64
N ASN A 113 -13.81 16.41 -6.84
CA ASN A 113 -14.33 17.77 -6.89
C ASN A 113 -15.83 17.81 -6.54
N GLY A 114 -16.45 18.99 -6.61
CA GLY A 114 -17.90 19.19 -6.37
C GLY A 114 -18.78 19.05 -7.61
N LYS A 115 -18.30 18.53 -8.74
CA LYS A 115 -19.07 18.44 -10.00
C LYS A 115 -19.42 16.97 -10.28
N PRO A 116 -20.72 16.61 -10.36
CA PRO A 116 -21.15 15.26 -10.69
C PRO A 116 -20.80 14.90 -12.14
N ALA A 117 -20.52 13.64 -12.38
CA ALA A 117 -20.44 13.04 -13.70
C ALA A 117 -21.03 11.64 -13.65
N LYS A 118 -21.55 11.16 -14.77
CA LYS A 118 -21.99 9.76 -14.87
C LYS A 118 -20.85 8.83 -14.46
N ASP A 119 -21.19 7.81 -13.70
CA ASP A 119 -20.26 6.80 -13.13
C ASP A 119 -19.28 7.33 -12.08
N SER A 120 -19.30 8.63 -11.73
CA SER A 120 -18.55 9.11 -10.56
C SER A 120 -19.17 8.61 -9.26
N ILE A 121 -18.36 8.54 -8.22
CA ILE A 121 -18.84 8.19 -6.88
C ILE A 121 -19.20 9.47 -6.15
N LEU A 122 -20.47 9.58 -5.75
CA LEU A 122 -20.90 10.59 -4.80
C LEU A 122 -20.44 10.16 -3.41
N GLN A 123 -19.85 11.08 -2.65
CA GLN A 123 -19.42 10.87 -1.27
C GLN A 123 -19.93 12.00 -0.38
N THR A 124 -20.35 11.64 0.83
CA THR A 124 -20.66 12.57 1.92
C THR A 124 -20.09 12.02 3.25
N ASP A 125 -19.72 12.91 4.13
CA ASP A 125 -19.29 12.61 5.51
C ASP A 125 -20.46 12.66 6.51
N TYR A 126 -21.69 12.87 6.03
CA TYR A 126 -22.87 12.87 6.87
C TYR A 126 -23.06 11.53 7.61
N GLY A 127 -23.29 11.60 8.91
CA GLY A 127 -23.38 10.44 9.81
C GLY A 127 -22.02 9.90 10.25
N ASP A 128 -22.04 8.87 11.09
CA ASP A 128 -20.84 8.37 11.78
C ASP A 128 -19.81 7.78 10.81
N LEU A 129 -20.27 7.09 9.77
CA LEU A 129 -19.43 6.40 8.78
C LEU A 129 -19.39 7.08 7.42
N GLY A 130 -20.22 8.13 7.22
CA GLY A 130 -20.43 8.72 5.91
C GLY A 130 -21.25 7.83 4.97
N HIS A 131 -21.41 8.26 3.72
CA HIS A 131 -22.15 7.49 2.71
C HIS A 131 -21.55 7.68 1.31
N VAL A 132 -21.67 6.64 0.47
CA VAL A 132 -21.26 6.67 -0.93
C VAL A 132 -22.35 6.10 -1.85
N ALA A 133 -22.44 6.65 -3.06
CA ALA A 133 -23.36 6.24 -4.09
C ALA A 133 -22.72 6.32 -5.48
N ILE A 134 -23.27 5.64 -6.47
CA ILE A 134 -22.88 5.79 -7.88
C ILE A 134 -23.83 6.77 -8.57
N VAL A 135 -23.27 7.77 -9.25
CA VAL A 135 -24.03 8.66 -10.13
C VAL A 135 -24.39 7.90 -11.39
N LYS A 136 -25.69 7.65 -11.60
CA LYS A 136 -26.20 6.94 -12.77
C LYS A 136 -26.51 7.91 -13.92
N GLU A 137 -27.07 9.09 -13.60
CA GLU A 137 -27.47 10.09 -14.58
C GLU A 137 -27.18 11.50 -14.07
N VAL A 138 -26.90 12.41 -15.00
CA VAL A 138 -26.78 13.85 -14.75
C VAL A 138 -27.71 14.51 -15.74
N HIS A 139 -28.73 15.18 -15.23
CA HIS A 139 -29.75 15.85 -16.06
C HIS A 139 -29.33 17.28 -16.44
N SER A 140 -29.94 17.81 -17.52
CA SER A 140 -29.63 19.17 -18.01
C SER A 140 -29.98 20.29 -17.02
N ASN A 141 -30.93 20.04 -16.11
CA ASN A 141 -31.29 20.97 -15.02
C ASN A 141 -30.33 20.87 -13.82
N GLY A 142 -29.25 20.06 -13.90
CA GLY A 142 -28.27 19.85 -12.85
C GLY A 142 -28.64 18.81 -11.78
N ASN A 143 -29.86 18.28 -11.82
CA ASN A 143 -30.23 17.17 -10.92
C ASN A 143 -29.45 15.90 -11.29
N ILE A 144 -29.22 15.02 -10.34
CA ILE A 144 -28.58 13.74 -10.59
C ILE A 144 -29.44 12.58 -10.07
N VAL A 145 -29.32 11.44 -10.73
CA VAL A 145 -29.81 10.16 -10.20
C VAL A 145 -28.66 9.38 -9.68
N VAL A 146 -28.74 8.94 -8.43
CA VAL A 146 -27.75 8.08 -7.80
C VAL A 146 -28.34 6.72 -7.46
N SER A 147 -27.49 5.71 -7.41
CA SER A 147 -27.83 4.39 -6.87
C SER A 147 -26.88 4.06 -5.75
N ASP A 148 -27.42 3.56 -4.66
CA ASP A 148 -26.68 3.21 -3.45
C ASP A 148 -27.28 1.98 -2.76
N MET A 149 -26.58 1.46 -1.78
CA MET A 149 -27.05 0.39 -0.90
C MET A 149 -26.96 0.87 0.54
N ASN A 150 -27.84 0.35 1.39
CA ASN A 150 -27.86 0.69 2.82
C ASN A 150 -28.04 2.20 3.09
N TYR A 151 -28.87 2.87 2.29
CA TYR A 151 -29.27 4.23 2.60
C TYR A 151 -30.34 4.25 3.70
N GLU A 152 -31.31 3.35 3.61
CA GLU A 152 -32.35 3.14 4.62
C GLU A 152 -32.13 1.85 5.40
N LYS A 153 -31.82 0.74 4.71
CA LYS A 153 -31.64 -0.58 5.29
C LYS A 153 -30.46 -1.32 4.66
N PRO A 154 -29.73 -2.13 5.43
CA PRO A 154 -28.69 -3.02 4.90
C PRO A 154 -29.23 -3.89 3.76
N TYR A 155 -28.37 -4.16 2.76
CA TYR A 155 -28.65 -4.92 1.54
C TYR A 155 -29.69 -4.32 0.59
N GLU A 156 -30.42 -3.28 0.99
CA GLU A 156 -31.38 -2.60 0.11
C GLU A 156 -30.67 -1.66 -0.85
N VAL A 157 -30.89 -1.89 -2.16
CA VAL A 157 -30.38 -0.99 -3.21
C VAL A 157 -31.48 -0.01 -3.58
N THR A 158 -31.17 1.28 -3.46
CA THR A 158 -32.09 2.35 -3.80
C THR A 158 -31.62 3.18 -4.99
N LYS A 159 -32.56 3.88 -5.63
CA LYS A 159 -32.29 4.94 -6.59
C LYS A 159 -32.93 6.22 -6.09
N ARG A 160 -32.17 7.29 -6.05
CA ARG A 160 -32.63 8.57 -5.53
C ARG A 160 -32.26 9.70 -6.48
N VAL A 161 -33.13 10.70 -6.55
CA VAL A 161 -32.85 11.96 -7.23
C VAL A 161 -32.28 12.94 -6.20
N ILE A 162 -31.16 13.55 -6.53
CA ILE A 162 -30.57 14.64 -5.74
C ILE A 162 -30.66 15.90 -6.60
N THR A 163 -31.31 16.92 -6.07
CA THR A 163 -31.50 18.19 -6.74
C THR A 163 -30.23 19.04 -6.77
N SER A 164 -30.10 19.86 -7.78
CA SER A 164 -28.89 20.65 -8.05
C SER A 164 -28.50 21.59 -6.90
N ASP A 165 -29.44 22.11 -6.16
CA ASP A 165 -29.24 22.96 -4.97
C ASP A 165 -28.58 22.24 -3.80
N ARG A 166 -28.71 20.91 -3.76
CA ARG A 166 -28.11 20.07 -2.70
C ARG A 166 -26.72 19.54 -3.03
N LEU A 167 -26.23 19.70 -4.25
CA LEU A 167 -24.95 19.11 -4.69
C LEU A 167 -23.74 19.65 -3.93
N HIS A 168 -23.82 20.83 -3.34
CA HIS A 168 -22.76 21.44 -2.53
C HIS A 168 -22.42 20.63 -1.26
N ASN A 169 -23.31 19.72 -0.81
CA ASN A 169 -23.10 18.84 0.32
C ASN A 169 -22.29 17.57 -0.01
N TYR A 170 -21.86 17.42 -1.25
CA TYR A 170 -21.24 16.19 -1.73
C TYR A 170 -19.91 16.44 -2.43
N GLN A 171 -19.04 15.45 -2.37
CA GLN A 171 -17.86 15.36 -3.22
C GLN A 171 -18.05 14.24 -4.24
N PHE A 172 -17.45 14.41 -5.41
CA PHE A 172 -17.52 13.42 -6.48
C PHE A 172 -16.12 12.91 -6.82
N ILE A 173 -15.95 11.58 -6.73
CA ILE A 173 -14.72 10.89 -7.04
C ILE A 173 -14.84 10.35 -8.46
N HIS A 174 -13.94 10.77 -9.33
CA HIS A 174 -13.88 10.39 -10.73
C HIS A 174 -12.81 9.29 -10.97
N GLU A 175 -12.22 9.27 -12.14
CA GLU A 175 -11.11 8.38 -12.46
C GLU A 175 -9.76 9.00 -12.06
N LYS A 176 -8.71 8.19 -12.07
CA LYS A 176 -7.33 8.69 -11.91
C LYS A 176 -7.00 9.65 -13.05
N ILE A 177 -6.22 10.67 -12.73
CA ILE A 177 -5.74 11.68 -13.67
C ILE A 177 -4.47 11.17 -14.32
#